data_e74cbb6b81a575571d9d73ba4f7f8793
#
_entry.id   e74cbb6b81a575571d9d73ba4f7f8793
#
_cell.length_a   1.000
_cell.length_b   1.000
_cell.length_c   1.000
_cell.angle_alpha   90.00
_cell.angle_beta   90.00
_cell.angle_gamma   90.00
#
_symmetry.space_group_name_H-M   'P 1'
#
loop_
_entity.id
_entity.type
_entity.pdbx_description
1 polymer ?
#
loop_
_entity_poly.entity_id
_entity_poly.type
_entity_poly.pdbx_seq_one_letter_code
_entity_poly.pdbx_strand_id
1 'polypeptide(L)'
;MLITELGYFSLLLALVLAMLQAILPAIGVIKHQVQWQRLAPSLAMAHFLAMAVSFLALIAGFLYNDFSLVYVAKHSNSLMPWYYKLSATWGGHEGSLLLWMTILATWCMLVAVFSRGLPLQMRARVLSILGGVQVMMLAMMIFTSSPFDRVL
;
A
#
# COMPACT_ATOMS: atom_id res chain seq x y z
N MET A 1 -16.10 -12.45 0.07
CA MET A 1 -16.17 -11.79 -1.23
C MET A 1 -16.02 -10.27 -1.14
N LEU A 2 -16.84 -9.63 -0.34
CA LEU A 2 -16.74 -8.17 -0.17
C LEU A 2 -15.35 -7.73 0.35
N ILE A 3 -14.79 -8.49 1.29
CA ILE A 3 -13.46 -8.21 1.86
C ILE A 3 -12.39 -8.32 0.78
N THR A 4 -12.47 -9.33 -0.09
CA THR A 4 -11.53 -9.53 -1.20
C THR A 4 -11.58 -8.35 -2.17
N GLU A 5 -12.78 -7.94 -2.56
CA GLU A 5 -12.98 -6.82 -3.48
C GLU A 5 -12.49 -5.53 -2.87
N LEU A 6 -12.77 -5.30 -1.59
CA LEU A 6 -12.30 -4.13 -0.86
C LEU A 6 -10.77 -4.09 -0.83
N GLY A 7 -10.12 -5.22 -0.55
CA GLY A 7 -8.66 -5.31 -0.51
C GLY A 7 -8.03 -5.00 -1.86
N TYR A 8 -8.54 -5.59 -2.93
CA TYR A 8 -8.04 -5.35 -4.28
C TYR A 8 -8.29 -3.90 -4.72
N PHE A 9 -9.48 -3.38 -4.47
CA PHE A 9 -9.82 -1.99 -4.78
C PHE A 9 -8.90 -1.02 -4.03
N SER A 10 -8.67 -1.28 -2.74
CA SER A 10 -7.77 -0.45 -1.92
C SER A 10 -6.34 -0.48 -2.45
N LEU A 11 -5.88 -1.64 -2.93
CA LEU A 11 -4.55 -1.78 -3.50
C LEU A 11 -4.41 -0.97 -4.78
N LEU A 12 -5.41 -1.01 -5.66
CA LEU A 12 -5.43 -0.19 -6.88
C LEU A 12 -5.50 1.30 -6.55
N LEU A 13 -6.30 1.66 -5.56
CA LEU A 13 -6.38 3.04 -5.09
C LEU A 13 -5.04 3.51 -4.53
N ALA A 14 -4.34 2.65 -3.79
CA ALA A 14 -3.01 2.96 -3.28
C ALA A 14 -2.03 3.22 -4.42
N LEU A 15 -2.11 2.44 -5.50
CA LEU A 15 -1.27 2.66 -6.68
C LEU A 15 -1.53 4.03 -7.31
N VAL A 16 -2.81 4.39 -7.49
CA VAL A 16 -3.18 5.70 -8.04
C VAL A 16 -2.68 6.82 -7.13
N LEU A 17 -2.86 6.69 -5.82
CA LEU A 17 -2.40 7.69 -4.86
C LEU A 17 -0.88 7.83 -4.86
N ALA A 18 -0.15 6.72 -4.99
CA ALA A 18 1.31 6.76 -5.11
C ALA A 18 1.76 7.46 -6.40
N MET A 19 1.05 7.23 -7.51
CA MET A 19 1.32 7.93 -8.76
C MET A 19 1.11 9.43 -8.62
N LEU A 20 0.01 9.84 -7.98
CA LEU A 20 -0.25 11.26 -7.72
C LEU A 20 0.81 11.84 -6.79
N GLN A 21 1.22 11.12 -5.76
CA GLN A 21 2.28 11.54 -4.85
C GLN A 21 3.62 11.72 -5.57
N ALA A 22 3.90 10.87 -6.55
CA ALA A 22 5.13 10.96 -7.32
C ALA A 22 5.12 12.14 -8.30
N ILE A 23 3.98 12.42 -8.92
CA ILE A 23 3.86 13.34 -10.06
C ILE A 23 3.53 14.75 -9.61
N LEU A 24 2.46 14.94 -8.81
CA LEU A 24 1.95 16.28 -8.51
C LEU A 24 2.95 17.14 -7.71
N PRO A 25 3.59 16.64 -6.63
CA PRO A 25 4.58 17.45 -5.94
C PRO A 25 5.81 17.76 -6.80
N ALA A 26 6.22 16.82 -7.66
CA ALA A 26 7.36 17.04 -8.55
C ALA A 26 7.07 18.17 -9.54
N ILE A 27 5.87 18.18 -10.13
CA ILE A 27 5.44 19.25 -11.03
C ILE A 27 5.38 20.58 -10.26
N GLY A 28 4.87 20.55 -9.02
CA GLY A 28 4.81 21.73 -8.16
C GLY A 28 6.19 22.33 -7.89
N VAL A 29 7.19 21.47 -7.67
CA VAL A 29 8.58 21.94 -7.46
C VAL A 29 9.14 22.54 -8.76
N ILE A 30 8.96 21.87 -9.89
CA ILE A 30 9.48 22.31 -11.20
C ILE A 30 8.85 23.65 -11.60
N LYS A 31 7.53 23.81 -11.39
CA LYS A 31 6.78 25.01 -11.79
C LYS A 31 6.66 26.03 -10.67
N HIS A 32 7.30 25.82 -9.53
CA HIS A 32 7.24 26.70 -8.36
C HIS A 32 5.82 26.96 -7.86
N GLN A 33 4.93 25.96 -7.93
CA GLN A 33 3.56 26.06 -7.46
C GLN A 33 3.44 25.46 -6.05
N VAL A 34 3.27 26.32 -5.06
CA VAL A 34 3.20 25.91 -3.64
C VAL A 34 2.01 25.01 -3.35
N GLN A 35 0.88 25.26 -4.00
CA GLN A 35 -0.34 24.46 -3.78
C GLN A 35 -0.13 22.98 -4.09
N TRP A 36 0.58 22.69 -5.18
CA TRP A 36 0.87 21.31 -5.58
C TRP A 36 1.91 20.66 -4.67
N GLN A 37 2.86 21.44 -4.17
CA GLN A 37 3.84 20.94 -3.21
C GLN A 37 3.18 20.56 -1.88
N ARG A 38 2.15 21.28 -1.47
CA ARG A 38 1.40 21.01 -0.23
C ARG A 38 0.58 19.73 -0.29
N LEU A 39 0.32 19.20 -1.49
CA LEU A 39 -0.41 17.95 -1.64
C LEU A 39 0.40 16.72 -1.19
N ALA A 40 1.73 16.81 -1.17
CA ALA A 40 2.58 15.65 -0.90
C ALA A 40 2.28 14.97 0.44
N PRO A 41 2.18 15.68 1.59
CA PRO A 41 1.85 15.03 2.84
C PRO A 41 0.47 14.39 2.86
N SER A 42 -0.52 15.06 2.28
CA SER A 42 -1.89 14.54 2.22
C SER A 42 -1.96 13.27 1.37
N LEU A 43 -1.26 13.25 0.25
CA LEU A 43 -1.21 12.07 -0.62
C LEU A 43 -0.50 10.91 0.07
N ALA A 44 0.59 11.18 0.80
CA ALA A 44 1.30 10.15 1.57
C ALA A 44 0.39 9.52 2.63
N MET A 45 -0.39 10.33 3.33
CA MET A 45 -1.34 9.83 4.33
C MET A 45 -2.47 9.02 3.70
N ALA A 46 -3.03 9.50 2.58
CA ALA A 46 -4.08 8.79 1.87
C ALA A 46 -3.56 7.44 1.34
N HIS A 47 -2.36 7.42 0.79
CA HIS A 47 -1.72 6.19 0.32
C HIS A 47 -1.52 5.20 1.48
N PHE A 48 -1.04 5.68 2.63
CA PHE A 48 -0.87 4.85 3.82
C PHE A 48 -2.21 4.22 4.25
N LEU A 49 -3.28 5.00 4.28
CA LEU A 49 -4.60 4.50 4.65
C LEU A 49 -5.08 3.42 3.68
N ALA A 50 -4.90 3.64 2.38
CA ALA A 50 -5.27 2.66 1.37
C ALA A 50 -4.47 1.36 1.53
N MET A 51 -3.17 1.45 1.79
CA MET A 51 -2.33 0.28 2.04
C MET A 51 -2.73 -0.45 3.32
N ALA A 52 -3.04 0.29 4.38
CA ALA A 52 -3.49 -0.30 5.64
C ALA A 52 -4.80 -1.07 5.46
N VAL A 53 -5.77 -0.50 4.72
CA VAL A 53 -7.03 -1.18 4.43
C VAL A 53 -6.78 -2.45 3.63
N SER A 54 -5.93 -2.39 2.62
CA SER A 54 -5.59 -3.55 1.80
C SER A 54 -4.96 -4.67 2.64
N PHE A 55 -4.01 -4.33 3.50
CA PHE A 55 -3.34 -5.31 4.36
C PHE A 55 -4.32 -5.93 5.36
N LEU A 56 -5.17 -5.10 5.98
CA LEU A 56 -6.19 -5.59 6.91
C LEU A 56 -7.21 -6.48 6.20
N ALA A 57 -7.54 -6.18 4.94
CA ALA A 57 -8.43 -7.03 4.16
C ALA A 57 -7.82 -8.41 3.91
N LEU A 58 -6.51 -8.48 3.65
CA LEU A 58 -5.84 -9.76 3.49
C LEU A 58 -5.84 -10.56 4.81
N ILE A 59 -5.55 -9.90 5.93
CA ILE A 59 -5.63 -10.53 7.26
C ILE A 59 -7.04 -11.07 7.51
N ALA A 60 -8.05 -10.27 7.21
CA ALA A 60 -9.45 -10.70 7.38
C ALA A 60 -9.76 -11.90 6.49
N GLY A 61 -9.25 -11.95 5.26
CA GLY A 61 -9.41 -13.08 4.37
C GLY A 61 -8.87 -14.38 4.99
N PHE A 62 -7.70 -14.31 5.62
CA PHE A 62 -7.15 -15.47 6.33
C PHE A 62 -8.00 -15.87 7.54
N LEU A 63 -8.39 -14.90 8.37
CA LEU A 63 -9.14 -15.17 9.60
C LEU A 63 -10.54 -15.72 9.31
N TYR A 64 -11.19 -15.27 8.24
CA TYR A 64 -12.51 -15.74 7.84
C TYR A 64 -12.48 -16.86 6.82
N ASN A 65 -11.29 -17.44 6.53
CA ASN A 65 -11.12 -18.55 5.60
C ASN A 65 -11.67 -18.24 4.21
N ASP A 66 -11.35 -17.07 3.66
CA ASP A 66 -11.77 -16.69 2.31
C ASP A 66 -10.90 -17.40 1.28
N PHE A 67 -11.23 -18.66 0.98
CA PHE A 67 -10.47 -19.49 0.03
C PHE A 67 -10.72 -19.10 -1.43
N SER A 68 -11.53 -18.07 -1.71
CA SER A 68 -11.62 -17.52 -3.05
C SER A 68 -10.32 -16.81 -3.48
N LEU A 69 -9.48 -16.41 -2.51
CA LEU A 69 -8.15 -15.89 -2.78
C LEU A 69 -7.15 -17.03 -2.93
N VAL A 70 -6.39 -17.03 -4.01
CA VAL A 70 -5.36 -18.05 -4.26
C VAL A 70 -4.36 -18.07 -3.11
N TYR A 71 -3.93 -16.90 -2.63
CA TYR A 71 -2.95 -16.80 -1.56
C TYR A 71 -3.45 -17.46 -0.27
N VAL A 72 -4.70 -17.20 0.12
CA VAL A 72 -5.29 -17.81 1.32
C VAL A 72 -5.43 -19.31 1.16
N ALA A 73 -5.88 -19.77 -0.02
CA ALA A 73 -6.05 -21.19 -0.29
C ALA A 73 -4.73 -21.96 -0.20
N LYS A 74 -3.62 -21.34 -0.61
CA LYS A 74 -2.29 -21.99 -0.58
C LYS A 74 -1.65 -21.97 0.80
N HIS A 75 -1.98 -21.03 1.66
CA HIS A 75 -1.25 -20.78 2.92
C HIS A 75 -2.11 -20.98 4.17
N SER A 76 -3.36 -21.42 4.03
CA SER A 76 -4.26 -21.58 5.16
C SER A 76 -5.21 -22.76 4.96
N ASN A 77 -5.82 -23.23 6.05
CA ASN A 77 -6.94 -24.14 6.02
C ASN A 77 -7.86 -23.87 7.20
N SER A 78 -9.08 -24.44 7.16
CA SER A 78 -10.10 -24.19 8.17
C SER A 78 -9.75 -24.73 9.56
N LEU A 79 -8.85 -25.73 9.65
CA LEU A 79 -8.43 -26.34 10.90
C LEU A 79 -7.26 -25.61 11.56
N MET A 80 -6.66 -24.66 10.86
CA MET A 80 -5.51 -23.93 11.37
C MET A 80 -5.92 -22.96 12.49
N PRO A 81 -5.21 -22.92 13.64
CA PRO A 81 -5.48 -21.95 14.69
C PRO A 81 -5.36 -20.51 14.19
N TRP A 82 -6.12 -19.58 14.79
CA TRP A 82 -6.18 -18.19 14.35
C TRP A 82 -4.81 -17.49 14.35
N TYR A 83 -3.95 -17.82 15.31
CA TYR A 83 -2.62 -17.19 15.38
C TYR A 83 -1.71 -17.67 14.25
N TYR A 84 -1.88 -18.89 13.77
CA TYR A 84 -1.17 -19.36 12.58
C TYR A 84 -1.72 -18.72 11.32
N LYS A 85 -3.03 -18.47 11.25
CA LYS A 85 -3.64 -17.74 10.13
C LYS A 85 -3.12 -16.32 10.05
N LEU A 86 -2.99 -15.65 11.19
CA LEU A 86 -2.43 -14.30 11.26
C LEU A 86 -0.99 -14.30 10.75
N SER A 87 -0.17 -15.24 11.20
CA SER A 87 1.21 -15.37 10.73
C SER A 87 1.29 -15.74 9.25
N ALA A 88 0.37 -16.56 8.76
CA ALA A 88 0.33 -16.96 7.35
C ALA A 88 0.08 -15.79 6.40
N THR A 89 -0.53 -14.71 6.89
CA THR A 89 -0.78 -13.52 6.07
C THR A 89 0.50 -12.99 5.41
N TRP A 90 1.62 -13.02 6.14
CA TRP A 90 2.90 -12.56 5.60
C TRP A 90 3.96 -13.65 5.48
N GLY A 91 3.55 -14.92 5.65
CA GLY A 91 4.49 -16.04 5.55
C GLY A 91 4.86 -16.39 4.11
N GLY A 92 4.05 -16.02 3.13
CA GLY A 92 4.30 -16.27 1.72
C GLY A 92 4.83 -15.05 0.99
N HIS A 93 5.17 -15.25 -0.29
CA HIS A 93 5.79 -14.19 -1.12
C HIS A 93 4.89 -12.97 -1.28
N GLU A 94 3.63 -13.18 -1.68
CA GLU A 94 2.70 -12.08 -1.96
C GLU A 94 2.35 -11.30 -0.70
N GLY A 95 2.11 -11.98 0.41
CA GLY A 95 1.79 -11.33 1.68
C GLY A 95 2.98 -10.59 2.27
N SER A 96 4.20 -11.13 2.11
CA SER A 96 5.43 -10.46 2.52
C SER A 96 5.65 -9.18 1.73
N LEU A 97 5.41 -9.19 0.42
CA LEU A 97 5.51 -7.99 -0.41
C LEU A 97 4.50 -6.94 0.04
N LEU A 98 3.28 -7.35 0.33
CA LEU A 98 2.25 -6.43 0.81
C LEU A 98 2.63 -5.84 2.17
N LEU A 99 3.19 -6.64 3.07
CA LEU A 99 3.69 -6.15 4.35
C LEU A 99 4.81 -5.13 4.15
N TRP A 100 5.76 -5.42 3.27
CA TRP A 100 6.86 -4.50 2.96
C TRP A 100 6.34 -3.17 2.43
N MET A 101 5.36 -3.21 1.53
CA MET A 101 4.76 -2.00 0.96
C MET A 101 4.01 -1.21 2.02
N THR A 102 3.34 -1.89 2.94
CA THR A 102 2.65 -1.24 4.06
C THR A 102 3.65 -0.57 5.01
N ILE A 103 4.77 -1.22 5.28
CA ILE A 103 5.86 -0.65 6.09
C ILE A 103 6.44 0.58 5.39
N LEU A 104 6.70 0.50 4.10
CA LEU A 104 7.20 1.64 3.32
C LEU A 104 6.21 2.81 3.35
N ALA A 105 4.93 2.53 3.18
CA ALA A 105 3.88 3.55 3.27
C ALA A 105 3.83 4.19 4.66
N THR A 106 4.05 3.39 5.71
CA THR A 106 4.12 3.88 7.09
C THR A 106 5.30 4.84 7.26
N TRP A 107 6.47 4.49 6.74
CA TRP A 107 7.64 5.37 6.79
C TRP A 107 7.41 6.66 6.01
N CYS A 108 6.77 6.58 4.83
CA CYS A 108 6.41 7.76 4.06
C CYS A 108 5.46 8.68 4.83
N MET A 109 4.47 8.11 5.51
CA MET A 109 3.55 8.87 6.35
C MET A 109 4.30 9.54 7.50
N LEU A 110 5.22 8.82 8.16
CA LEU A 110 6.01 9.39 9.25
C LEU A 110 6.88 10.54 8.76
N VAL A 111 7.51 10.40 7.59
CA VAL A 111 8.27 11.49 6.98
C VAL A 111 7.34 12.68 6.72
N ALA A 112 6.16 12.44 6.18
CA ALA A 112 5.20 13.51 5.89
C ALA A 112 4.77 14.28 7.16
N VAL A 113 4.57 13.55 8.27
CA VAL A 113 4.11 14.16 9.52
C VAL A 113 5.24 14.84 10.27
N PHE A 114 6.42 14.22 10.34
CA PHE A 114 7.52 14.69 11.19
C PHE A 114 8.53 15.59 10.46
N SER A 115 8.36 15.84 9.17
CA SER A 115 9.25 16.70 8.40
C SER A 115 8.78 18.15 8.29
N ARG A 116 7.92 18.60 9.20
CA ARG A 116 7.36 19.96 9.17
C ARG A 116 8.42 21.06 9.30
N GLY A 117 9.55 20.74 9.91
CA GLY A 117 10.66 21.68 10.03
C GLY A 117 11.48 21.87 8.76
N LEU A 118 11.25 21.03 7.74
CA LEU A 118 11.97 21.12 6.47
C LEU A 118 11.28 22.13 5.53
N PRO A 119 12.06 22.78 4.63
CA PRO A 119 11.45 23.61 3.58
C PRO A 119 10.43 22.78 2.77
N LEU A 120 9.33 23.42 2.39
CA LEU A 120 8.26 22.78 1.65
C LEU A 120 8.77 22.12 0.36
N GLN A 121 9.67 22.80 -0.34
CA GLN A 121 10.24 22.30 -1.59
C GLN A 121 11.01 20.98 -1.39
N MET A 122 11.85 20.91 -0.35
CA MET A 122 12.59 19.71 -0.03
C MET A 122 11.65 18.55 0.37
N ARG A 123 10.66 18.85 1.20
CA ARG A 123 9.66 17.90 1.65
C ARG A 123 8.89 17.30 0.47
N ALA A 124 8.47 18.17 -0.46
CA ALA A 124 7.76 17.74 -1.66
C ALA A 124 8.65 16.84 -2.54
N ARG A 125 9.92 17.15 -2.70
CA ARG A 125 10.85 16.33 -3.48
C ARG A 125 11.04 14.95 -2.86
N VAL A 126 11.27 14.89 -1.55
CA VAL A 126 11.47 13.62 -0.84
C VAL A 126 10.24 12.74 -0.98
N LEU A 127 9.05 13.29 -0.72
CA LEU A 127 7.81 12.52 -0.80
C LEU A 127 7.49 12.10 -2.24
N SER A 128 7.85 12.91 -3.23
CA SER A 128 7.68 12.57 -4.65
C SER A 128 8.56 11.37 -5.03
N ILE A 129 9.82 11.36 -4.60
CA ILE A 129 10.74 10.25 -4.87
C ILE A 129 10.24 8.97 -4.20
N LEU A 130 9.81 9.06 -2.94
CA LEU A 130 9.23 7.91 -2.23
C LEU A 130 7.97 7.40 -2.92
N GLY A 131 7.13 8.30 -3.43
CA GLY A 131 5.97 7.93 -4.22
C GLY A 131 6.34 7.15 -5.47
N GLY A 132 7.41 7.57 -6.16
CA GLY A 132 7.92 6.86 -7.34
C GLY A 132 8.37 5.44 -7.02
N VAL A 133 9.08 5.25 -5.90
CA VAL A 133 9.48 3.92 -5.44
C VAL A 133 8.24 3.06 -5.14
N GLN A 134 7.24 3.64 -4.47
CA GLN A 134 5.99 2.93 -4.17
C GLN A 134 5.25 2.52 -5.44
N VAL A 135 5.21 3.38 -6.46
CA VAL A 135 4.60 3.06 -7.76
C VAL A 135 5.26 1.86 -8.38
N MET A 136 6.59 1.84 -8.44
CA MET A 136 7.34 0.73 -9.05
C MET A 136 7.05 -0.58 -8.31
N MET A 137 7.12 -0.57 -6.99
CA MET A 137 6.90 -1.78 -6.20
C MET A 137 5.46 -2.27 -6.28
N LEU A 138 4.48 -1.35 -6.18
CA LEU A 138 3.06 -1.70 -6.28
C LEU A 138 2.71 -2.24 -7.67
N ALA A 139 3.18 -1.61 -8.72
CA ALA A 139 2.92 -2.06 -10.08
C ALA A 139 3.49 -3.47 -10.29
N MET A 140 4.71 -3.71 -9.84
CA MET A 140 5.32 -5.04 -9.92
C MET A 140 4.48 -6.08 -9.16
N MET A 141 4.06 -5.76 -7.94
CA MET A 141 3.27 -6.68 -7.13
C MET A 141 1.90 -6.97 -7.76
N ILE A 142 1.20 -5.95 -8.23
CA ILE A 142 -0.13 -6.10 -8.81
C ILE A 142 -0.09 -6.94 -10.07
N PHE A 143 0.89 -6.71 -10.94
CA PHE A 143 0.95 -7.36 -12.24
C PHE A 143 1.65 -8.72 -12.22
N THR A 144 2.43 -9.04 -11.19
CA THR A 144 3.17 -10.30 -11.14
C THR A 144 2.83 -11.19 -9.95
N SER A 145 2.49 -10.61 -8.80
CA SER A 145 2.37 -11.36 -7.53
C SER A 145 1.28 -10.80 -6.64
N SER A 146 0.08 -10.56 -7.19
CA SER A 146 -1.02 -9.97 -6.41
C SER A 146 -1.50 -10.93 -5.32
N PRO A 147 -1.59 -10.48 -4.04
CA PRO A 147 -2.16 -11.30 -2.97
C PRO A 147 -3.66 -11.46 -3.06
N PHE A 148 -4.33 -10.69 -3.94
CA PHE A 148 -5.79 -10.72 -4.09
C PHE A 148 -6.24 -11.46 -5.35
N ASP A 149 -5.36 -12.25 -5.98
CA ASP A 149 -5.77 -13.11 -7.08
C ASP A 149 -6.76 -14.15 -6.60
N ARG A 150 -7.80 -14.40 -7.39
CA ARG A 150 -8.87 -15.31 -7.03
C ARG A 150 -8.66 -16.70 -7.65
N VAL A 151 -9.13 -17.71 -6.92
CA VAL A 151 -9.26 -19.07 -7.46
C VAL A 151 -10.47 -19.08 -8.38
N LEU A 152 -10.29 -19.54 -9.62
CA LEU A 152 -11.36 -19.68 -10.61
C LEU A 152 -11.97 -21.07 -10.60
#